data_6e1e44ecbdc6be4b9caf03a3bab4dd9c
#
_entry.id   6e1e44ecbdc6be4b9caf03a3bab4dd9c
#
_cell.length_a   1.000
_cell.length_b   1.000
_cell.length_c   1.000
_cell.angle_alpha   90.00
_cell.angle_beta   90.00
_cell.angle_gamma   90.00
#
_symmetry.space_group_name_H-M   'P 1'
#
loop_
_entity.id
_entity.type
_entity.pdbx_description
1 polymer ?
#
loop_
_entity_poly.entity_id
_entity_poly.type
_entity_poly.pdbx_seq_one_letter_code
_entity_poly.pdbx_strand_id
1 'polypeptide(L)'
;MLFASAAFLFIFLPLALALYMLVSESIKKHVLLLSGLLFYVFANLATPLTIPIFATVFLITHFAGGYVAKTGNRALTFCVVFFDVAAFVVLRLLYESQEINFRFPLGAAIYLLASVSYILDIRRGDCSPGRPTDTLLYLSFFPVIVAG
;
A
#
# COMPACT_ATOMS: atom_id res chain seq x y z
N MET A 1 16.47 8.83 -2.07
CA MET A 1 16.48 9.67 -3.27
C MET A 1 16.67 8.90 -4.59
N LEU A 2 16.29 7.61 -4.66
CA LEU A 2 16.51 6.77 -5.86
C LEU A 2 15.26 6.58 -6.73
N PHE A 3 14.12 7.10 -6.31
CA PHE A 3 12.83 6.80 -6.93
C PHE A 3 12.37 7.82 -7.98
N ALA A 4 12.96 9.02 -7.97
CA ALA A 4 12.94 9.92 -9.14
C ALA A 4 14.14 9.63 -10.05
N SER A 5 14.76 8.44 -9.93
CA SER A 5 15.88 8.11 -10.79
C SER A 5 15.40 7.89 -12.22
N ALA A 6 16.19 8.36 -13.17
CA ALA A 6 15.96 8.12 -14.59
C ALA A 6 15.73 6.62 -14.89
N ALA A 7 16.36 5.73 -14.13
CA ALA A 7 16.19 4.27 -14.26
C ALA A 7 14.75 3.81 -13.95
N PHE A 8 14.11 4.36 -12.92
CA PHE A 8 12.71 4.04 -12.64
C PHE A 8 11.80 4.51 -13.79
N LEU A 9 11.95 5.77 -14.18
CA LEU A 9 11.06 6.41 -15.16
C LEU A 9 11.27 5.85 -16.58
N PHE A 10 12.52 5.59 -16.97
CA PHE A 10 12.85 5.18 -18.35
C PHE A 10 13.00 3.67 -18.54
N ILE A 11 13.17 2.88 -17.49
CA ILE A 11 13.33 1.43 -17.60
C ILE A 11 12.13 0.71 -16.97
N PHE A 12 11.88 0.91 -15.67
CA PHE A 12 10.87 0.14 -14.94
C PHE A 12 9.46 0.45 -15.42
N LEU A 13 9.11 1.74 -15.52
CA LEU A 13 7.76 2.16 -15.92
C LEU A 13 7.40 1.73 -17.35
N PRO A 14 8.23 1.96 -18.40
CA PRO A 14 7.96 1.47 -19.74
C PRO A 14 7.89 -0.04 -19.81
N LEU A 15 8.77 -0.77 -19.09
CA LEU A 15 8.75 -2.23 -19.06
C LEU A 15 7.46 -2.77 -18.43
N ALA A 16 7.03 -2.20 -17.29
CA ALA A 16 5.78 -2.57 -16.64
C ALA A 16 4.56 -2.29 -17.54
N LEU A 17 4.54 -1.14 -18.22
CA LEU A 17 3.50 -0.80 -19.18
C LEU A 17 3.51 -1.72 -20.41
N ALA A 18 4.67 -2.03 -20.96
CA ALA A 18 4.80 -2.94 -22.09
C ALA A 18 4.28 -4.34 -21.72
N LEU A 19 4.68 -4.87 -20.55
CA LEU A 19 4.16 -6.13 -20.03
C LEU A 19 2.64 -6.08 -19.84
N TYR A 20 2.11 -5.00 -19.27
CA TYR A 20 0.68 -4.81 -19.10
C TYR A 20 -0.09 -4.80 -20.42
N MET A 21 0.47 -4.20 -21.48
CA MET A 21 -0.17 -4.14 -22.80
C MET A 21 -0.10 -5.46 -23.56
N LEU A 22 0.97 -6.24 -23.36
CA LEU A 22 1.18 -7.51 -24.07
C LEU A 22 0.38 -8.68 -23.49
N VAL A 23 -0.12 -8.55 -22.26
CA VAL A 23 -0.78 -9.64 -21.56
C VAL A 23 -2.30 -9.58 -21.74
N SER A 24 -2.96 -10.75 -21.73
CA SER A 24 -4.42 -10.87 -21.83
C SER A 24 -5.13 -10.24 -20.61
N GLU A 25 -6.36 -9.76 -20.80
CA GLU A 25 -7.19 -9.08 -19.76
C GLU A 25 -7.25 -9.85 -18.45
N SER A 26 -7.33 -11.19 -18.51
CA SER A 26 -7.43 -12.04 -17.32
C SER A 26 -6.18 -11.99 -16.42
N ILE A 27 -5.00 -11.68 -17.00
CA ILE A 27 -3.72 -11.70 -16.29
C ILE A 27 -3.23 -10.29 -15.97
N LYS A 28 -3.74 -9.26 -16.64
CA LYS A 28 -3.35 -7.85 -16.44
C LYS A 28 -3.30 -7.43 -14.97
N LYS A 29 -4.31 -7.82 -14.21
CA LYS A 29 -4.39 -7.52 -12.78
C LYS A 29 -3.22 -8.14 -11.99
N HIS A 30 -2.84 -9.38 -12.30
CA HIS A 30 -1.76 -10.07 -11.61
C HIS A 30 -0.38 -9.49 -11.99
N VAL A 31 -0.22 -9.10 -13.26
CA VAL A 31 1.00 -8.40 -13.70
C VAL A 31 1.16 -7.07 -12.99
N LEU A 32 0.09 -6.31 -12.85
CA LEU A 32 0.11 -5.02 -12.15
C LEU A 32 0.40 -5.19 -10.66
N LEU A 33 -0.22 -6.19 -10.02
CA LEU A 33 0.04 -6.56 -8.63
C LEU A 33 1.50 -6.97 -8.42
N LEU A 34 2.01 -7.86 -9.28
CA LEU A 34 3.37 -8.37 -9.15
C LEU A 34 4.40 -7.24 -9.36
N SER A 35 4.19 -6.38 -10.35
CA SER A 35 5.07 -5.23 -10.59
C SER A 35 5.04 -4.26 -9.40
N GLY A 36 3.88 -4.00 -8.80
CA GLY A 36 3.75 -3.17 -7.60
C GLY A 36 4.49 -3.74 -6.40
N LEU A 37 4.31 -5.04 -6.14
CA LEU A 37 5.01 -5.73 -5.03
C LEU A 37 6.51 -5.79 -5.25
N LEU A 38 6.96 -6.14 -6.45
CA LEU A 38 8.39 -6.15 -6.79
C LEU A 38 8.99 -4.75 -6.58
N PHE A 39 8.31 -3.72 -7.09
CA PHE A 39 8.75 -2.35 -6.89
C PHE A 39 8.86 -2.01 -5.40
N TYR A 40 7.85 -2.34 -4.59
CA TYR A 40 7.84 -2.06 -3.16
C TYR A 40 8.99 -2.77 -2.43
N VAL A 41 9.22 -4.04 -2.73
CA VAL A 41 10.33 -4.82 -2.15
C VAL A 41 11.69 -4.22 -2.52
N PHE A 42 11.92 -3.97 -3.81
CA PHE A 42 13.19 -3.36 -4.27
C PHE A 42 13.43 -1.98 -3.67
N ALA A 43 12.37 -1.19 -3.56
CA ALA A 43 12.43 0.15 -2.99
C ALA A 43 12.83 0.15 -1.51
N ASN A 44 12.45 -0.90 -0.78
CA ASN A 44 12.65 -1.01 0.66
C ASN A 44 13.69 -2.07 1.06
N LEU A 45 14.52 -2.56 0.13
CA LEU A 45 15.57 -3.55 0.44
C LEU A 45 16.54 -3.10 1.54
N ALA A 46 16.81 -1.79 1.64
CA ALA A 46 17.67 -1.23 2.68
C ALA A 46 17.04 -1.22 4.08
N THR A 47 15.74 -1.46 4.16
CA THR A 47 14.96 -1.42 5.41
C THR A 47 13.97 -2.58 5.44
N PRO A 48 14.42 -3.82 5.67
CA PRO A 48 13.57 -5.02 5.55
C PRO A 48 12.39 -5.04 6.54
N LEU A 49 12.46 -4.28 7.63
CA LEU A 49 11.35 -4.11 8.59
C LEU A 49 10.10 -3.46 7.98
N THR A 50 10.24 -2.77 6.85
CA THR A 50 9.09 -2.10 6.19
C THR A 50 8.15 -3.10 5.52
N ILE A 51 8.67 -4.24 5.10
CA ILE A 51 7.87 -5.31 4.45
C ILE A 51 6.83 -5.89 5.41
N PRO A 52 7.19 -6.34 6.64
CA PRO A 52 6.19 -6.81 7.59
C PRO A 52 5.21 -5.71 8.05
N ILE A 53 5.64 -4.45 8.13
CA ILE A 53 4.74 -3.34 8.44
C ILE A 53 3.65 -3.22 7.36
N PHE A 54 4.05 -3.19 6.08
CA PHE A 54 3.09 -3.16 4.97
C PHE A 54 2.16 -4.37 4.97
N ALA A 55 2.69 -5.58 5.21
CA ALA A 55 1.89 -6.79 5.30
C ALA A 55 0.86 -6.72 6.44
N THR A 56 1.25 -6.18 7.59
CA THR A 56 0.34 -5.98 8.73
C THR A 56 -0.78 -5.00 8.41
N VAL A 57 -0.47 -3.87 7.81
CA VAL A 57 -1.48 -2.88 7.36
C VAL A 57 -2.43 -3.53 6.34
N PHE A 58 -1.90 -4.26 5.36
CA PHE A 58 -2.72 -4.98 4.39
C PHE A 58 -3.69 -5.97 5.06
N LEU A 59 -3.21 -6.80 5.98
CA LEU A 59 -4.05 -7.78 6.67
C LEU A 59 -5.14 -7.10 7.50
N ILE A 60 -4.79 -6.09 8.28
CA ILE A 60 -5.75 -5.32 9.07
C ILE A 60 -6.81 -4.69 8.15
N THR A 61 -6.40 -4.01 7.09
CA THR A 61 -7.30 -3.36 6.13
C THR A 61 -8.25 -4.36 5.48
N HIS A 62 -7.72 -5.50 5.03
CA HIS A 62 -8.53 -6.52 4.36
C HIS A 62 -9.58 -7.15 5.28
N PHE A 63 -9.16 -7.62 6.46
CA PHE A 63 -10.07 -8.27 7.41
C PHE A 63 -11.06 -7.29 8.03
N ALA A 64 -10.60 -6.10 8.41
CA ALA A 64 -11.47 -5.06 8.95
C ALA A 64 -12.48 -4.59 7.90
N GLY A 65 -12.07 -4.41 6.65
CA GLY A 65 -12.96 -4.06 5.54
C GLY A 65 -14.08 -5.08 5.35
N GLY A 66 -13.73 -6.37 5.34
CA GLY A 66 -14.72 -7.45 5.27
C GLY A 66 -15.70 -7.48 6.45
N TYR A 67 -15.23 -7.17 7.65
CA TYR A 67 -16.07 -7.12 8.84
C TYR A 67 -16.95 -5.86 8.88
N VAL A 68 -16.39 -4.70 8.55
CA VAL A 68 -17.13 -3.42 8.47
C VAL A 68 -18.25 -3.49 7.45
N ALA A 69 -18.00 -4.12 6.30
CA ALA A 69 -19.05 -4.32 5.27
C ALA A 69 -20.25 -5.12 5.77
N LYS A 70 -20.00 -6.12 6.64
CA LYS A 70 -21.06 -6.98 7.18
C LYS A 70 -21.83 -6.34 8.34
N THR A 71 -21.14 -5.56 9.18
CA THR A 71 -21.69 -5.09 10.46
C THR A 71 -21.97 -3.59 10.50
N GLY A 72 -21.40 -2.81 9.58
CA GLY A 72 -21.47 -1.34 9.62
C GLY A 72 -20.83 -0.73 10.87
N ASN A 73 -19.97 -1.47 11.59
CA ASN A 73 -19.48 -1.11 12.91
C ASN A 73 -18.58 0.14 12.86
N ARG A 74 -19.13 1.24 13.43
CA ARG A 74 -18.43 2.54 13.50
C ARG A 74 -17.19 2.48 14.38
N ALA A 75 -17.26 1.77 15.51
CA ALA A 75 -16.14 1.69 16.44
C ALA A 75 -14.92 1.02 15.76
N LEU A 76 -15.13 -0.09 15.04
CA LEU A 76 -14.04 -0.74 14.32
C LEU A 76 -13.44 0.17 13.24
N THR A 77 -14.28 0.91 12.50
CA THR A 77 -13.79 1.89 11.51
C THR A 77 -12.87 2.91 12.17
N PHE A 78 -13.29 3.49 13.31
CA PHE A 78 -12.46 4.44 14.05
C PHE A 78 -11.18 3.81 14.59
N CYS A 79 -11.24 2.56 15.07
CA CYS A 79 -10.04 1.84 15.55
C CYS A 79 -9.02 1.65 14.44
N VAL A 80 -9.44 1.28 13.22
CA VAL A 80 -8.51 1.09 12.09
C VAL A 80 -7.92 2.43 11.64
N VAL A 81 -8.75 3.47 11.51
CA VAL A 81 -8.27 4.82 11.16
C VAL A 81 -7.27 5.32 12.20
N PHE A 82 -7.58 5.15 13.50
CA PHE A 82 -6.68 5.53 14.58
C PHE A 82 -5.36 4.74 14.53
N PHE A 83 -5.43 3.44 14.26
CA PHE A 83 -4.25 2.58 14.09
C PHE A 83 -3.37 3.06 12.95
N ASP A 84 -3.94 3.35 11.79
CA ASP A 84 -3.17 3.80 10.62
C ASP A 84 -2.51 5.17 10.88
N VAL A 85 -3.23 6.10 11.50
CA VAL A 85 -2.67 7.40 11.88
C VAL A 85 -1.58 7.25 12.95
N ALA A 86 -1.80 6.42 13.96
CA ALA A 86 -0.80 6.15 15.00
C ALA A 86 0.44 5.48 14.41
N ALA A 87 0.27 4.52 13.52
CA ALA A 87 1.37 3.87 12.81
C ALA A 87 2.19 4.88 12.00
N PHE A 88 1.53 5.82 11.30
CA PHE A 88 2.23 6.88 10.59
C PHE A 88 3.05 7.77 11.51
N VAL A 89 2.45 8.21 12.62
CA VAL A 89 3.14 9.07 13.61
C VAL A 89 4.34 8.34 14.22
N VAL A 90 4.18 7.08 14.60
CA VAL A 90 5.27 6.27 15.17
C VAL A 90 6.41 6.10 14.17
N LEU A 91 6.11 5.76 12.90
CA LEU A 91 7.12 5.65 11.84
C LEU A 91 7.85 6.97 11.62
N ARG A 92 7.13 8.09 11.72
CA ARG A 92 7.71 9.43 11.57
C ARG A 92 8.65 9.78 12.73
N LEU A 93 8.23 9.51 13.97
CA LEU A 93 9.05 9.74 15.16
C LEU A 93 10.32 8.87 15.17
N LEU A 94 10.20 7.60 14.78
CA LEU A 94 11.36 6.70 14.64
C LEU A 94 12.35 7.20 13.59
N TYR A 95 11.87 7.79 12.50
CA TYR A 95 12.72 8.39 11.49
C TYR A 95 13.43 9.65 12.00
N GLU A 96 12.73 10.50 12.77
CA GLU A 96 13.28 11.75 13.30
C GLU A 96 14.26 11.54 14.48
N SER A 97 14.08 10.49 15.26
CA SER A 97 14.92 10.19 16.42
C SER A 97 16.38 9.90 16.06
N GLN A 98 16.65 9.46 14.83
CA GLN A 98 17.98 9.06 14.30
C GLN A 98 18.77 8.05 15.17
N GLU A 99 18.22 7.63 16.30
CA GLU A 99 18.85 6.67 17.23
C GLU A 99 19.01 5.28 16.61
N ILE A 100 18.12 4.94 15.70
CA ILE A 100 18.16 3.73 14.89
C ILE A 100 18.33 4.22 13.46
N ASN A 101 19.27 3.67 12.68
CA ASN A 101 19.43 3.97 11.23
C ASN A 101 18.17 3.59 10.43
N PHE A 102 17.02 4.08 10.91
CA PHE A 102 15.71 3.81 10.34
C PHE A 102 15.46 4.77 9.17
N ARG A 103 15.34 4.21 7.99
CA ARG A 103 14.88 4.99 6.83
C ARG A 103 13.37 4.94 6.77
N PHE A 104 12.75 6.08 6.56
CA PHE A 104 11.30 6.15 6.41
C PHE A 104 10.86 5.26 5.24
N PRO A 105 9.88 4.35 5.44
CA PRO A 105 9.43 3.43 4.40
C PRO A 105 8.88 4.20 3.19
N LEU A 106 9.36 3.86 2.01
CA LEU A 106 8.81 4.44 0.80
C LEU A 106 7.32 4.10 0.69
N GLY A 107 6.51 5.13 0.47
CA GLY A 107 5.07 4.98 0.29
C GLY A 107 4.27 4.76 1.57
N ALA A 108 4.89 4.81 2.78
CA ALA A 108 4.16 4.59 4.04
C ALA A 108 2.96 5.51 4.19
N ALA A 109 3.12 6.80 3.93
CA ALA A 109 2.03 7.76 3.98
C ALA A 109 0.88 7.37 3.05
N ILE A 110 1.21 6.90 1.86
CA ILE A 110 0.23 6.61 0.81
C ILE A 110 -0.55 5.35 1.09
N TYR A 111 0.12 4.23 1.42
CA TYR A 111 -0.63 3.01 1.68
C TYR A 111 -1.44 3.09 2.98
N LEU A 112 -1.01 3.86 3.98
CA LEU A 112 -1.81 4.14 5.18
C LEU A 112 -3.03 5.01 4.85
N LEU A 113 -2.87 6.06 4.06
CA LEU A 113 -3.99 6.86 3.58
C LEU A 113 -4.95 6.05 2.70
N ALA A 114 -4.43 5.18 1.84
CA ALA A 114 -5.23 4.28 1.03
C ALA A 114 -6.03 3.30 1.88
N SER A 115 -5.44 2.76 2.96
CA SER A 115 -6.14 1.93 3.96
C SER A 115 -7.31 2.68 4.58
N VAL A 116 -7.07 3.89 5.08
CA VAL A 116 -8.11 4.75 5.67
C VAL A 116 -9.23 5.02 4.65
N SER A 117 -8.89 5.42 3.42
CA SER A 117 -9.88 5.67 2.35
C SER A 117 -10.71 4.43 2.08
N TYR A 118 -10.07 3.27 1.88
CA TYR A 118 -10.75 2.01 1.60
C TYR A 118 -11.76 1.62 2.67
N ILE A 119 -11.40 1.72 3.95
CA ILE A 119 -12.29 1.40 5.07
C ILE A 119 -13.46 2.38 5.16
N LEU A 120 -13.22 3.67 4.92
CA LEU A 120 -14.28 4.69 4.92
C LEU A 120 -15.26 4.50 3.76
N ASP A 121 -14.77 4.16 2.56
CA ASP A 121 -15.59 3.94 1.37
C ASP A 121 -16.47 2.68 1.53
N ILE A 122 -15.91 1.59 2.08
CA ILE A 122 -16.71 0.41 2.45
C ILE A 122 -17.80 0.78 3.45
N ARG A 123 -17.47 1.56 4.47
CA ARG A 123 -18.45 1.96 5.48
C ARG A 123 -19.58 2.82 4.93
N ARG A 124 -19.26 3.71 3.97
CA ARG A 124 -20.25 4.55 3.28
C ARG A 124 -21.14 3.74 2.33
N GLY A 125 -20.70 2.55 1.95
CA GLY A 125 -21.37 1.73 0.94
C GLY A 125 -20.98 2.09 -0.49
N ASP A 126 -19.95 2.92 -0.67
CA ASP A 126 -19.46 3.35 -1.98
C ASP A 126 -18.69 2.22 -2.67
N CYS A 127 -18.11 1.30 -1.91
CA CYS A 127 -17.48 0.09 -2.44
C CYS A 127 -17.81 -1.16 -1.60
N SER A 128 -17.73 -2.31 -2.24
CA SER A 128 -17.82 -3.61 -1.56
C SER A 128 -16.42 -4.15 -1.27
N PRO A 129 -16.23 -4.96 -0.19
CA PRO A 129 -14.94 -5.56 0.10
C PRO A 129 -14.50 -6.44 -1.06
N GLY A 130 -13.32 -6.14 -1.61
CA GLY A 130 -12.72 -6.88 -2.70
C GLY A 130 -12.09 -8.20 -2.23
N ARG A 131 -11.64 -9.00 -3.20
CA ARG A 131 -10.78 -10.16 -2.91
C ARG A 131 -9.45 -9.67 -2.33
N PRO A 132 -8.69 -10.53 -1.60
CA PRO A 132 -7.38 -10.13 -1.05
C PRO A 132 -6.44 -9.52 -2.10
N THR A 133 -6.47 -10.05 -3.32
CA THR A 133 -5.68 -9.53 -4.45
C THR A 133 -6.10 -8.11 -4.87
N ASP A 134 -7.37 -7.74 -4.70
CA ASP A 134 -7.86 -6.39 -5.05
C ASP A 134 -7.41 -5.38 -4.00
N THR A 135 -7.55 -5.73 -2.72
CA THR A 135 -7.08 -4.92 -1.60
C THR A 135 -5.57 -4.73 -1.66
N LEU A 136 -4.82 -5.81 -1.93
CA LEU A 136 -3.38 -5.76 -2.04
C LEU A 136 -2.94 -4.89 -3.23
N LEU A 137 -3.58 -5.03 -4.39
CA LEU A 137 -3.32 -4.19 -5.55
C LEU A 137 -3.59 -2.72 -5.25
N TYR A 138 -4.69 -2.42 -4.58
CA TYR A 138 -5.05 -1.05 -4.21
C TYR A 138 -3.99 -0.40 -3.31
N LEU A 139 -3.51 -1.11 -2.30
CA LEU A 139 -2.48 -0.61 -1.37
C LEU A 139 -1.08 -0.56 -1.98
N SER A 140 -0.75 -1.51 -2.88
CA SER A 140 0.59 -1.62 -3.49
C SER A 140 0.71 -0.94 -4.85
N PHE A 141 -0.27 -0.14 -5.25
CA PHE A 141 -0.28 0.47 -6.58
C PHE A 141 0.89 1.44 -6.76
N PHE A 142 1.96 0.95 -7.40
CA PHE A 142 3.25 1.65 -7.47
C PHE A 142 3.22 3.07 -8.06
N PRO A 143 2.38 3.42 -9.07
CA PRO A 143 2.34 4.78 -9.57
C PRO A 143 1.94 5.80 -8.49
N VAL A 144 1.06 5.40 -7.58
CA VAL A 144 0.60 6.24 -6.46
C VAL A 144 1.64 6.29 -5.35
N ILE A 145 2.29 5.15 -5.05
CA ILE A 145 3.38 5.06 -4.06
C ILE A 145 4.55 5.98 -4.42
N VAL A 146 4.87 6.10 -5.71
CA VAL A 146 5.97 6.97 -6.18
C VAL A 146 5.59 8.45 -6.14
N ALA A 147 4.31 8.76 -6.38
CA ALA A 147 3.84 10.15 -6.39
C ALA A 147 3.86 10.82 -5.00
N GLY A 148 3.87 10.04 -3.92
CA GLY A 148 3.97 10.51 -2.54
C GLY A 148 5.36 10.54 -2.02
#